data_f3dee1138f2148a7bc9da29686c8ec0b
#
_entry.id   f3dee1138f2148a7bc9da29686c8ec0b
#
_cell.length_a   1.000
_cell.length_b   1.000
_cell.length_c   1.000
_cell.angle_alpha   90.00
_cell.angle_beta   90.00
_cell.angle_gamma   90.00
#
_symmetry.space_group_name_H-M   'P 1'
#
loop_
_entity.id
_entity.type
_entity.pdbx_description
1 polymer ?
#
loop_
_entity_poly.entity_id
_entity_poly.type
_entity_poly.pdbx_seq_one_letter_code
_entity_poly.pdbx_strand_id
1 'polypeptide(L)'
;ELIKGFELSSMPDADLYVTMHTGVWIILYPWGKWPEQPSDWELFHGIRDDVNENISDIPMQNANQGLYPNCGTSRDYGYGVMGFPTFTFETDDDQFLLFTFEDVNDRLSEELDVMRYLITNTWYWRARLVVEELSIQGEDVTFTVNNLGRASTRNATLQYVTGNEILWESDNFTANATSQAIVSSSGFNHDGGEWRLSYQKRVIHSSKFVNETVDIASTKITTSSFSSSTLTWMLQVGAIPLAALAFAFWWSREEKPLEIIDNSTIEAELLD
;
A
#
# COMPACT_ATOMS: atom_id res chain seq x y z
N GLU A 1 -27.29 2.15 21.91
CA GLU A 1 -27.85 3.36 21.28
C GLU A 1 -27.10 4.65 21.66
N LEU A 2 -26.66 4.80 22.93
CA LEU A 2 -25.86 5.95 23.35
C LEU A 2 -24.52 6.05 22.63
N ILE A 3 -23.81 4.92 22.48
CA ILE A 3 -22.54 4.84 21.74
C ILE A 3 -22.77 5.22 20.28
N LYS A 4 -23.81 4.65 19.66
CA LYS A 4 -24.19 4.95 18.28
C LYS A 4 -24.46 6.44 18.06
N GLY A 5 -25.19 7.09 18.95
CA GLY A 5 -25.47 8.52 18.85
C GLY A 5 -24.21 9.36 19.01
N PHE A 6 -23.32 8.99 19.90
CA PHE A 6 -22.04 9.67 20.12
C PHE A 6 -21.12 9.52 18.92
N GLU A 7 -20.92 8.31 18.42
CA GLU A 7 -20.03 8.02 17.28
C GLU A 7 -20.50 8.72 16.01
N LEU A 8 -21.80 8.64 15.70
CA LEU A 8 -22.37 9.29 14.51
C LEU A 8 -22.25 10.81 14.54
N SER A 9 -22.34 11.42 15.72
CA SER A 9 -22.31 12.88 15.86
C SER A 9 -20.91 13.46 16.03
N SER A 10 -19.96 12.67 16.56
CA SER A 10 -18.68 13.19 17.01
C SER A 10 -17.48 12.72 16.19
N MET A 11 -17.61 11.64 15.43
CA MET A 11 -16.49 11.00 14.73
C MET A 11 -16.82 10.56 13.28
N PRO A 12 -17.41 11.43 12.45
CA PRO A 12 -17.80 11.03 11.09
C PRO A 12 -16.60 10.63 10.21
N ASP A 13 -15.40 11.14 10.53
CA ASP A 13 -14.19 10.97 9.74
C ASP A 13 -13.06 10.27 10.51
N ALA A 14 -13.40 9.46 11.52
CA ALA A 14 -12.39 8.72 12.27
C ALA A 14 -11.66 7.71 11.38
N ASP A 15 -10.35 7.60 11.55
CA ASP A 15 -9.51 6.64 10.83
C ASP A 15 -9.25 5.36 11.62
N LEU A 16 -9.53 5.37 12.92
CA LEU A 16 -9.29 4.28 13.84
C LEU A 16 -10.23 4.38 15.03
N TYR A 17 -10.71 3.24 15.51
CA TYR A 17 -11.41 3.12 16.79
C TYR A 17 -10.78 2.01 17.63
N VAL A 18 -10.42 2.32 18.86
CA VAL A 18 -9.88 1.37 19.82
C VAL A 18 -10.69 1.43 21.10
N THR A 19 -11.05 0.27 21.64
CA THR A 19 -11.59 0.12 22.99
C THR A 19 -10.61 -0.65 23.84
N MET A 20 -10.52 -0.28 25.11
CA MET A 20 -9.74 -0.99 26.12
C MET A 20 -10.69 -1.82 26.97
N HIS A 21 -10.33 -3.06 27.16
CA HIS A 21 -11.07 -4.04 27.94
C HIS A 21 -10.09 -4.86 28.79
N THR A 22 -10.59 -5.81 29.57
CA THR A 22 -9.77 -6.72 30.36
C THR A 22 -10.43 -8.08 30.43
N GLY A 23 -9.66 -9.14 30.61
CA GLY A 23 -10.15 -10.49 30.78
C GLY A 23 -9.32 -11.55 30.06
N VAL A 24 -8.56 -11.18 29.05
CA VAL A 24 -7.69 -12.08 28.30
C VAL A 24 -6.60 -11.27 27.60
N TRP A 25 -5.42 -11.86 27.36
CA TRP A 25 -4.33 -11.18 26.66
C TRP A 25 -4.47 -11.35 25.15
N ILE A 26 -5.23 -10.43 24.49
CA ILE A 26 -5.48 -10.51 23.05
C ILE A 26 -5.97 -9.16 22.50
N ILE A 27 -5.68 -8.90 21.24
CA ILE A 27 -6.31 -7.83 20.47
C ILE A 27 -7.35 -8.43 19.52
N LEU A 28 -8.56 -7.91 19.59
CA LEU A 28 -9.70 -8.40 18.83
C LEU A 28 -10.08 -7.41 17.73
N TYR A 29 -10.31 -7.94 16.52
CA TYR A 29 -10.90 -7.17 15.41
C TYR A 29 -12.27 -7.75 15.02
N PRO A 30 -13.10 -7.09 14.19
CA PRO A 30 -14.40 -7.61 13.77
C PRO A 30 -14.28 -8.97 13.03
N TRP A 31 -15.26 -9.86 13.11
CA TRP A 31 -16.55 -9.64 13.75
C TRP A 31 -16.62 -10.37 15.09
N GLY A 32 -17.37 -9.80 16.02
CA GLY A 32 -17.74 -10.52 17.25
C GLY A 32 -18.99 -11.38 17.06
N LYS A 33 -19.93 -10.94 16.21
CA LYS A 33 -21.18 -11.66 15.97
C LYS A 33 -21.01 -12.91 15.14
N TRP A 34 -20.20 -12.86 14.10
CA TRP A 34 -20.07 -13.93 13.12
C TRP A 34 -18.65 -14.52 13.13
N PRO A 35 -18.51 -15.85 12.88
CA PRO A 35 -17.20 -16.49 12.79
C PRO A 35 -16.49 -16.16 11.47
N GLU A 36 -17.20 -15.63 10.49
CA GLU A 36 -16.61 -15.23 9.21
C GLU A 36 -15.68 -14.04 9.37
N GLN A 37 -14.65 -14.03 8.58
CA GLN A 37 -13.73 -12.91 8.52
C GLN A 37 -14.43 -11.65 7.95
N PRO A 38 -14.04 -10.44 8.38
CA PRO A 38 -14.52 -9.21 7.77
C PRO A 38 -14.12 -9.10 6.31
N SER A 39 -14.82 -8.28 5.52
CA SER A 39 -14.50 -8.09 4.10
C SER A 39 -13.08 -7.56 3.85
N ASP A 40 -12.53 -6.86 4.81
CA ASP A 40 -11.17 -6.31 4.78
C ASP A 40 -10.17 -7.15 5.62
N TRP A 41 -10.38 -8.46 5.69
CA TRP A 41 -9.57 -9.37 6.50
C TRP A 41 -8.07 -9.30 6.17
N GLU A 42 -7.72 -9.07 4.91
CA GLU A 42 -6.33 -8.91 4.49
C GLU A 42 -5.66 -7.71 5.15
N LEU A 43 -6.42 -6.62 5.36
CA LEU A 43 -5.94 -5.46 6.11
C LEU A 43 -5.64 -5.83 7.57
N PHE A 44 -6.58 -6.49 8.24
CA PHE A 44 -6.42 -6.87 9.66
C PHE A 44 -5.28 -7.88 9.84
N HIS A 45 -5.14 -8.84 8.92
CA HIS A 45 -4.04 -9.80 8.94
C HIS A 45 -2.71 -9.11 8.65
N GLY A 46 -2.64 -8.18 7.70
CA GLY A 46 -1.44 -7.41 7.45
C GLY A 46 -1.01 -6.57 8.65
N ILE A 47 -1.95 -5.97 9.38
CA ILE A 47 -1.66 -5.25 10.63
C ILE A 47 -1.14 -6.23 11.70
N ARG A 48 -1.81 -7.37 11.88
CA ARG A 48 -1.36 -8.42 12.79
C ARG A 48 0.06 -8.87 12.50
N ASP A 49 0.33 -9.17 11.24
CA ASP A 49 1.63 -9.70 10.82
C ASP A 49 2.74 -8.65 11.03
N ASP A 50 2.48 -7.37 10.73
CA ASP A 50 3.42 -6.28 11.02
C ASP A 50 3.67 -6.12 12.53
N VAL A 51 2.63 -6.22 13.36
CA VAL A 51 2.76 -6.14 14.82
C VAL A 51 3.58 -7.32 15.34
N ASN A 52 3.25 -8.54 14.92
CA ASN A 52 3.94 -9.75 15.38
C ASN A 52 5.40 -9.81 14.92
N GLU A 53 5.72 -9.26 13.77
CA GLU A 53 7.10 -9.25 13.27
C GLU A 53 7.97 -8.19 13.96
N ASN A 54 7.40 -7.04 14.32
CA ASN A 54 8.20 -5.87 14.65
C ASN A 54 7.99 -5.30 16.06
N ILE A 55 6.92 -5.70 16.78
CA ILE A 55 6.50 -5.00 17.99
C ILE A 55 6.22 -5.95 19.15
N SER A 56 5.28 -6.90 19.00
CA SER A 56 4.75 -7.72 20.07
C SER A 56 4.17 -9.01 19.52
N ASP A 57 4.28 -10.08 20.28
CA ASP A 57 3.67 -11.38 19.97
C ASP A 57 2.21 -11.49 20.48
N ILE A 58 1.60 -10.38 20.90
CA ILE A 58 0.21 -10.35 21.37
C ILE A 58 -0.72 -10.94 20.28
N PRO A 59 -1.55 -11.94 20.62
CA PRO A 59 -2.45 -12.51 19.66
C PRO A 59 -3.45 -11.48 19.11
N MET A 60 -3.66 -11.49 17.79
CA MET A 60 -4.67 -10.67 17.14
C MET A 60 -5.61 -11.54 16.33
N GLN A 61 -6.89 -11.57 16.68
CA GLN A 61 -7.88 -12.43 16.07
C GLN A 61 -9.24 -11.77 15.87
N ASN A 62 -10.04 -12.35 14.97
CA ASN A 62 -11.46 -12.09 14.89
C ASN A 62 -12.11 -12.41 16.25
N ALA A 63 -12.91 -11.48 16.77
CA ALA A 63 -13.41 -11.57 18.14
C ALA A 63 -14.32 -12.75 18.41
N ASN A 64 -15.09 -13.19 17.42
CA ASN A 64 -15.92 -14.38 17.54
C ASN A 64 -15.08 -15.64 17.79
N GLN A 65 -13.96 -15.76 17.09
CA GLN A 65 -13.09 -16.93 17.15
C GLN A 65 -12.02 -16.80 18.25
N GLY A 66 -11.55 -15.58 18.51
CA GLY A 66 -10.51 -15.31 19.48
C GLY A 66 -11.01 -15.31 20.94
N LEU A 67 -12.28 -15.03 21.14
CA LEU A 67 -12.85 -14.96 22.48
C LEU A 67 -14.15 -15.80 22.56
N TYR A 68 -15.27 -15.23 22.14
CA TYR A 68 -16.58 -15.89 22.05
C TYR A 68 -17.52 -15.08 21.18
N PRO A 69 -18.59 -15.68 20.65
CA PRO A 69 -19.62 -14.95 19.92
C PRO A 69 -20.24 -13.84 20.76
N ASN A 70 -20.11 -12.60 20.32
CA ASN A 70 -20.70 -11.43 20.98
C ASN A 70 -21.34 -10.49 19.95
N CYS A 71 -22.35 -9.74 20.35
CA CYS A 71 -23.03 -8.80 19.48
C CYS A 71 -23.35 -7.49 20.20
N GLY A 72 -23.60 -6.43 19.40
CA GLY A 72 -23.88 -5.10 19.95
C GLY A 72 -22.62 -4.37 20.43
N THR A 73 -21.44 -4.81 20.02
CA THR A 73 -20.17 -4.19 20.40
C THR A 73 -19.91 -2.93 19.60
N SER A 74 -19.23 -1.96 20.22
CA SER A 74 -18.77 -0.74 19.55
C SER A 74 -17.77 -1.04 18.44
N ARG A 75 -16.94 -2.08 18.62
CA ARG A 75 -16.02 -2.58 17.59
C ARG A 75 -16.75 -2.95 16.29
N ASP A 76 -17.76 -3.84 16.37
CA ASP A 76 -18.51 -4.26 15.20
C ASP A 76 -19.30 -3.11 14.56
N TYR A 77 -19.80 -2.18 15.39
CA TYR A 77 -20.49 -0.99 14.91
C TYR A 77 -19.55 -0.02 14.20
N GLY A 78 -18.39 0.28 14.78
CA GLY A 78 -17.39 1.16 14.19
C GLY A 78 -16.92 0.66 12.81
N TYR A 79 -16.65 -0.64 12.71
CA TYR A 79 -16.27 -1.23 11.42
C TYR A 79 -17.45 -1.32 10.45
N GLY A 80 -18.56 -1.93 10.87
CA GLY A 80 -19.66 -2.29 9.97
C GLY A 80 -20.56 -1.11 9.57
N VAL A 81 -20.65 -0.08 10.39
CA VAL A 81 -21.53 1.06 10.16
C VAL A 81 -20.75 2.34 9.88
N MET A 82 -19.73 2.62 10.69
CA MET A 82 -18.92 3.83 10.55
C MET A 82 -17.84 3.70 9.46
N GLY A 83 -17.36 2.49 9.19
CA GLY A 83 -16.47 2.19 8.07
C GLY A 83 -14.99 2.46 8.33
N PHE A 84 -14.53 2.31 9.57
CA PHE A 84 -13.12 2.41 9.91
C PHE A 84 -12.61 1.17 10.65
N PRO A 85 -11.31 0.91 10.65
CA PRO A 85 -10.72 -0.19 11.42
C PRO A 85 -11.01 -0.04 12.90
N THR A 86 -11.35 -1.14 13.53
CA THR A 86 -11.70 -1.17 14.96
C THR A 86 -11.02 -2.31 15.66
N PHE A 87 -10.54 -2.04 16.86
CA PHE A 87 -9.88 -3.02 17.71
C PHE A 87 -10.40 -2.93 19.15
N THR A 88 -10.45 -4.07 19.80
CA THR A 88 -10.59 -4.16 21.26
C THR A 88 -9.31 -4.76 21.83
N PHE A 89 -8.65 -4.03 22.71
CA PHE A 89 -7.51 -4.51 23.47
C PHE A 89 -8.04 -5.12 24.75
N GLU A 90 -7.77 -6.38 24.95
CA GLU A 90 -8.02 -7.07 26.19
C GLU A 90 -6.68 -7.11 26.95
N THR A 91 -6.58 -6.29 27.99
CA THR A 91 -5.28 -5.91 28.57
C THR A 91 -4.69 -6.92 29.56
N ASP A 92 -5.42 -7.99 29.86
CA ASP A 92 -4.97 -8.96 30.85
C ASP A 92 -5.68 -10.31 30.75
N ASP A 93 -4.96 -11.35 31.13
CA ASP A 93 -5.44 -12.73 31.17
C ASP A 93 -6.09 -13.13 32.49
N ASP A 94 -6.00 -12.30 33.52
CA ASP A 94 -6.67 -12.55 34.81
C ASP A 94 -7.23 -11.28 35.46
N GLN A 95 -8.48 -10.99 35.12
CA GLN A 95 -9.22 -9.85 35.65
C GLN A 95 -9.46 -9.87 37.18
N PHE A 96 -9.12 -10.97 37.85
CA PHE A 96 -9.37 -11.18 39.26
C PHE A 96 -8.10 -11.17 40.10
N LEU A 97 -6.92 -11.23 39.50
CA LEU A 97 -5.67 -11.15 40.23
C LEU A 97 -5.27 -9.70 40.50
N LEU A 98 -4.76 -9.50 41.71
CA LEU A 98 -4.13 -8.23 42.06
C LEU A 98 -2.69 -8.25 41.53
N PHE A 99 -2.49 -7.57 40.41
CA PHE A 99 -1.15 -7.43 39.82
C PHE A 99 -0.25 -6.60 40.68
N THR A 100 1.04 -6.88 40.58
CA THR A 100 2.04 -5.90 41.01
C THR A 100 1.99 -4.71 40.03
N PHE A 101 2.37 -3.53 40.51
CA PHE A 101 2.43 -2.34 39.67
C PHE A 101 3.44 -2.50 38.52
N GLU A 102 4.46 -3.35 38.69
CA GLU A 102 5.47 -3.68 37.69
C GLU A 102 4.87 -4.52 36.56
N ASP A 103 4.11 -5.56 36.88
CA ASP A 103 3.45 -6.41 35.86
C ASP A 103 2.49 -5.61 34.99
N VAL A 104 1.71 -4.69 35.57
CA VAL A 104 0.81 -3.80 34.85
C VAL A 104 1.57 -2.87 33.90
N ASN A 105 2.69 -2.31 34.35
CA ASN A 105 3.49 -1.41 33.52
C ASN A 105 4.09 -2.11 32.29
N ASP A 106 4.59 -3.31 32.44
CA ASP A 106 5.20 -4.06 31.34
C ASP A 106 4.15 -4.37 30.28
N ARG A 107 2.98 -4.86 30.66
CA ARG A 107 1.87 -5.13 29.75
C ARG A 107 1.33 -3.88 29.07
N LEU A 108 1.12 -2.81 29.83
CA LEU A 108 0.69 -1.52 29.26
C LEU A 108 1.73 -0.93 28.31
N SER A 109 3.02 -1.13 28.56
CA SER A 109 4.07 -0.66 27.65
C SER A 109 3.98 -1.33 26.29
N GLU A 110 3.80 -2.65 26.28
CA GLU A 110 3.67 -3.44 25.05
C GLU A 110 2.42 -3.04 24.24
N GLU A 111 1.27 -2.91 24.91
CA GLU A 111 0.05 -2.43 24.26
C GLU A 111 0.16 -1.00 23.72
N LEU A 112 0.85 -0.12 24.46
CA LEU A 112 1.10 1.24 24.02
C LEU A 112 1.96 1.29 22.74
N ASP A 113 2.90 0.39 22.59
CA ASP A 113 3.71 0.31 21.39
C ASP A 113 2.88 -0.17 20.20
N VAL A 114 1.99 -1.16 20.39
CA VAL A 114 1.02 -1.56 19.36
C VAL A 114 0.07 -0.40 19.05
N MET A 115 -0.43 0.31 20.03
CA MET A 115 -1.32 1.46 19.83
C MET A 115 -0.63 2.59 19.07
N ARG A 116 0.64 2.89 19.37
CA ARG A 116 1.44 3.85 18.61
C ARG A 116 1.57 3.44 17.16
N TYR A 117 1.86 2.15 16.91
CA TYR A 117 1.90 1.62 15.56
C TYR A 117 0.57 1.83 14.85
N LEU A 118 -0.56 1.47 15.46
CA LEU A 118 -1.88 1.66 14.88
C LEU A 118 -2.13 3.13 14.53
N ILE A 119 -1.90 4.05 15.44
CA ILE A 119 -2.13 5.49 15.24
C ILE A 119 -1.22 6.05 14.14
N THR A 120 0.06 5.71 14.15
CA THR A 120 1.03 6.26 13.20
C THR A 120 0.87 5.70 11.78
N ASN A 121 0.20 4.58 11.63
CA ASN A 121 0.01 3.89 10.35
C ASN A 121 -1.43 3.93 9.82
N THR A 122 -2.35 4.68 10.43
CA THR A 122 -3.74 4.80 9.96
C THR A 122 -3.85 5.17 8.50
N TRP A 123 -2.97 6.03 8.01
CA TRP A 123 -2.95 6.48 6.64
C TRP A 123 -2.56 5.38 5.62
N TYR A 124 -1.93 4.29 6.04
CA TYR A 124 -1.62 3.15 5.18
C TYR A 124 -2.82 2.25 4.90
N TRP A 125 -3.86 2.31 5.71
CA TRP A 125 -4.96 1.35 5.62
C TRP A 125 -5.92 1.63 4.47
N ARG A 126 -5.85 2.82 3.91
CA ARG A 126 -6.53 3.19 2.67
C ARG A 126 -5.53 3.20 1.51
N ALA A 127 -6.04 3.38 0.30
CA ALA A 127 -5.16 3.64 -0.83
C ALA A 127 -4.42 4.98 -0.62
N ARG A 128 -3.12 4.97 -0.88
CA ARG A 128 -2.28 6.16 -0.86
C ARG A 128 -1.34 6.16 -2.04
N LEU A 129 -1.66 6.95 -3.03
CA LEU A 129 -0.86 7.05 -4.23
C LEU A 129 0.23 8.12 -4.13
N VAL A 130 1.40 7.76 -4.62
CA VAL A 130 2.54 8.67 -4.77
C VAL A 130 3.10 8.50 -6.16
N VAL A 131 3.22 9.59 -6.91
CA VAL A 131 3.94 9.59 -8.19
C VAL A 131 5.43 9.61 -7.92
N GLU A 132 6.15 8.63 -8.43
CA GLU A 132 7.61 8.57 -8.34
C GLU A 132 8.26 9.35 -9.45
N GLU A 133 7.79 9.12 -10.66
CA GLU A 133 8.32 9.71 -11.87
C GLU A 133 7.21 10.02 -12.85
N LEU A 134 7.33 11.14 -13.53
CA LEU A 134 6.48 11.58 -14.63
C LEU A 134 7.38 11.99 -15.79
N SER A 135 7.25 11.33 -16.93
CA SER A 135 8.00 11.61 -18.17
C SER A 135 7.08 12.07 -19.27
N ILE A 136 7.44 13.14 -19.94
CA ILE A 136 6.70 13.72 -21.06
C ILE A 136 7.60 13.71 -22.29
N GLN A 137 7.16 13.03 -23.36
CA GLN A 137 7.88 12.92 -24.63
C GLN A 137 6.95 13.28 -25.80
N GLY A 138 6.98 14.55 -26.20
CA GLY A 138 6.00 15.07 -27.16
C GLY A 138 4.60 15.08 -26.55
N GLU A 139 3.67 14.34 -27.17
CA GLU A 139 2.30 14.20 -26.69
C GLU A 139 2.11 12.99 -25.75
N ASP A 140 3.16 12.17 -25.58
CA ASP A 140 3.09 10.97 -24.75
C ASP A 140 3.52 11.28 -23.31
N VAL A 141 2.72 10.80 -22.37
CA VAL A 141 2.94 10.93 -20.93
C VAL A 141 3.06 9.54 -20.32
N THR A 142 4.18 9.25 -19.68
CA THR A 142 4.37 8.01 -18.93
C THR A 142 4.68 8.36 -17.48
N PHE A 143 4.03 7.69 -16.56
CA PHE A 143 4.25 7.93 -15.14
C PHE A 143 4.23 6.65 -14.32
N THR A 144 5.02 6.68 -13.26
CA THR A 144 5.13 5.59 -12.29
C THR A 144 4.46 6.00 -11.00
N VAL A 145 3.49 5.21 -10.56
CA VAL A 145 2.71 5.43 -9.34
C VAL A 145 2.91 4.27 -8.39
N ASN A 146 3.27 4.57 -7.15
CA ASN A 146 3.25 3.60 -6.05
C ASN A 146 2.01 3.79 -5.21
N ASN A 147 1.29 2.71 -4.97
CA ASN A 147 0.29 2.67 -3.93
C ASN A 147 0.95 2.17 -2.63
N LEU A 148 1.23 3.08 -1.73
CA LEU A 148 1.79 2.77 -0.41
C LEU A 148 0.74 2.23 0.56
N GLY A 149 -0.53 2.36 0.21
CA GLY A 149 -1.66 1.93 1.05
C GLY A 149 -1.99 0.46 0.88
N ARG A 150 -2.66 -0.12 1.88
CA ARG A 150 -3.08 -1.52 1.92
C ARG A 150 -4.43 -1.79 1.24
N ALA A 151 -4.98 -0.81 0.52
CA ALA A 151 -6.19 -0.96 -0.27
C ALA A 151 -5.96 -0.51 -1.70
N SER A 152 -6.66 -1.15 -2.67
CA SER A 152 -6.63 -0.75 -4.07
C SER A 152 -7.42 0.54 -4.31
N THR A 153 -7.05 1.28 -5.34
CA THR A 153 -7.81 2.44 -5.82
C THR A 153 -8.87 2.05 -6.84
N ARG A 154 -9.76 3.00 -7.12
CA ARG A 154 -10.62 2.98 -8.32
C ARG A 154 -10.51 4.32 -9.04
N ASN A 155 -10.74 4.28 -10.37
CA ASN A 155 -10.82 5.47 -11.21
C ASN A 155 -9.64 6.44 -10.96
N ALA A 156 -8.44 5.91 -10.88
CA ALA A 156 -7.25 6.74 -10.76
C ALA A 156 -6.90 7.34 -12.11
N THR A 157 -6.63 8.65 -12.16
CA THR A 157 -6.23 9.38 -13.35
C THR A 157 -5.13 10.38 -12.99
N LEU A 158 -4.23 10.58 -13.93
CA LEU A 158 -3.32 11.73 -13.89
C LEU A 158 -3.98 12.89 -14.63
N GLN A 159 -4.02 14.05 -14.02
CA GLN A 159 -4.65 15.25 -14.56
C GLN A 159 -3.65 16.38 -14.70
N TYR A 160 -3.79 17.15 -15.78
CA TYR A 160 -3.14 18.45 -15.94
C TYR A 160 -4.21 19.53 -15.82
N VAL A 161 -4.03 20.45 -14.88
CA VAL A 161 -5.11 21.37 -14.48
C VAL A 161 -4.65 22.80 -14.42
N THR A 162 -5.58 23.73 -14.63
CA THR A 162 -5.40 25.15 -14.33
C THR A 162 -6.53 25.57 -13.38
N GLY A 163 -6.18 25.79 -12.12
CA GLY A 163 -7.18 25.97 -11.07
C GLY A 163 -8.08 24.72 -10.93
N ASN A 164 -9.39 24.90 -11.23
CA ASN A 164 -10.36 23.79 -11.18
C ASN A 164 -10.64 23.16 -12.56
N GLU A 165 -10.08 23.68 -13.63
CA GLU A 165 -10.31 23.19 -14.98
C GLU A 165 -9.29 22.08 -15.30
N ILE A 166 -9.80 20.93 -15.77
CA ILE A 166 -8.97 19.82 -16.27
C ILE A 166 -8.70 20.08 -17.75
N LEU A 167 -7.44 20.36 -18.08
CA LEU A 167 -7.00 20.57 -19.46
C LEU A 167 -6.70 19.26 -20.19
N TRP A 168 -6.20 18.28 -19.44
CA TRP A 168 -5.90 16.93 -19.94
C TRP A 168 -6.02 15.90 -18.83
N GLU A 169 -6.40 14.69 -19.19
CA GLU A 169 -6.56 13.57 -18.28
C GLU A 169 -6.09 12.26 -18.93
N SER A 170 -5.37 11.46 -18.19
CA SER A 170 -4.94 10.13 -18.63
C SER A 170 -6.10 9.15 -18.70
N ASP A 171 -5.88 8.00 -19.32
CA ASP A 171 -6.77 6.85 -19.15
C ASP A 171 -6.89 6.45 -17.67
N ASN A 172 -8.05 5.89 -17.31
CA ASN A 172 -8.30 5.38 -15.97
C ASN A 172 -7.43 4.16 -15.71
N PHE A 173 -6.85 4.11 -14.51
CA PHE A 173 -6.11 2.95 -14.03
C PHE A 173 -6.52 2.56 -12.61
N THR A 174 -6.10 1.37 -12.19
CA THR A 174 -6.23 0.88 -10.82
C THR A 174 -4.84 0.59 -10.28
N ALA A 175 -4.52 1.16 -9.13
CA ALA A 175 -3.32 0.80 -8.37
C ALA A 175 -3.70 -0.18 -7.26
N ASN A 176 -3.21 -1.41 -7.35
CA ASN A 176 -3.45 -2.42 -6.32
C ASN A 176 -2.74 -2.04 -5.02
N ALA A 177 -3.21 -2.62 -3.90
CA ALA A 177 -2.59 -2.43 -2.60
C ALA A 177 -1.08 -2.77 -2.65
N THR A 178 -0.26 -1.93 -2.02
CA THR A 178 1.20 -2.12 -1.87
C THR A 178 1.94 -2.44 -3.17
N SER A 179 1.46 -1.88 -4.30
CA SER A 179 2.03 -2.16 -5.62
C SER A 179 2.39 -0.91 -6.41
N GLN A 180 3.25 -1.11 -7.39
CA GLN A 180 3.60 -0.11 -8.38
C GLN A 180 2.79 -0.32 -9.65
N ALA A 181 2.38 0.79 -10.28
CA ALA A 181 1.78 0.81 -11.59
C ALA A 181 2.56 1.76 -12.52
N ILE A 182 2.80 1.33 -13.75
CA ILE A 182 3.34 2.19 -14.82
C ILE A 182 2.21 2.42 -15.81
N VAL A 183 1.89 3.67 -16.05
CA VAL A 183 0.77 4.10 -16.89
C VAL A 183 1.31 4.98 -18.01
N SER A 184 0.82 4.72 -19.24
CA SER A 184 1.15 5.53 -20.41
C SER A 184 -0.14 6.03 -21.05
N SER A 185 -0.19 7.30 -21.38
CA SER A 185 -1.30 7.96 -22.09
C SER A 185 -0.74 8.96 -23.09
N SER A 186 -1.52 9.31 -24.11
CA SER A 186 -1.11 10.21 -25.19
C SER A 186 -2.03 11.43 -25.33
N GLY A 187 -1.73 12.30 -26.27
CA GLY A 187 -2.55 13.47 -26.58
C GLY A 187 -2.36 14.66 -25.64
N PHE A 188 -1.26 14.67 -24.86
CA PHE A 188 -0.91 15.81 -24.03
C PHE A 188 -0.31 16.93 -24.88
N ASN A 189 -0.96 18.11 -24.88
CA ASN A 189 -0.49 19.29 -25.60
C ASN A 189 -0.96 20.56 -24.87
N HIS A 190 -0.49 20.74 -23.63
CA HIS A 190 -0.90 21.87 -22.80
C HIS A 190 0.29 22.47 -22.04
N ASP A 191 0.21 23.76 -21.80
CA ASP A 191 1.20 24.54 -21.05
C ASP A 191 0.55 25.36 -19.93
N GLY A 192 1.32 25.72 -18.94
CA GLY A 192 0.91 26.68 -17.90
C GLY A 192 -0.01 26.14 -16.81
N GLY A 193 -0.15 24.82 -16.73
CA GLY A 193 -0.92 24.16 -15.68
C GLY A 193 -0.05 23.41 -14.67
N GLU A 194 -0.74 22.68 -13.79
CA GLU A 194 -0.13 21.89 -12.73
C GLU A 194 -0.57 20.43 -12.85
N TRP A 195 0.29 19.51 -12.42
CA TRP A 195 0.01 18.08 -12.43
C TRP A 195 -0.62 17.65 -11.12
N ARG A 196 -1.70 16.88 -11.23
CA ARG A 196 -2.45 16.35 -10.12
C ARG A 196 -2.83 14.88 -10.37
N LEU A 197 -2.68 14.05 -9.37
CA LEU A 197 -3.22 12.70 -9.37
C LEU A 197 -4.59 12.71 -8.68
N SER A 198 -5.60 12.18 -9.36
CA SER A 198 -6.96 12.02 -8.81
C SER A 198 -7.29 10.53 -8.71
N TYR A 199 -7.87 10.08 -7.61
CA TYR A 199 -8.29 8.69 -7.46
C TYR A 199 -9.42 8.56 -6.43
N GLN A 200 -10.09 7.43 -6.50
CA GLN A 200 -11.09 7.07 -5.50
C GLN A 200 -10.49 6.05 -4.52
N LYS A 201 -10.50 6.41 -3.25
CA LYS A 201 -10.18 5.50 -2.15
C LYS A 201 -11.46 4.96 -1.53
N ARG A 202 -11.51 3.65 -1.31
CA ARG A 202 -12.62 3.00 -0.65
C ARG A 202 -12.64 3.40 0.83
N VAL A 203 -13.83 3.72 1.33
CA VAL A 203 -14.06 3.76 2.77
C VAL A 203 -14.12 2.32 3.26
N ILE A 204 -13.35 2.00 4.29
CA ILE A 204 -13.26 0.64 4.84
C ILE A 204 -14.65 0.11 5.17
N HIS A 205 -14.86 -1.17 4.88
CA HIS A 205 -16.15 -1.86 5.01
C HIS A 205 -17.36 -1.10 4.41
N SER A 206 -17.16 -0.46 3.31
CA SER A 206 -18.22 0.31 2.66
C SER A 206 -18.15 0.14 1.15
N SER A 207 -19.29 0.21 0.49
CA SER A 207 -19.35 0.38 -0.97
C SER A 207 -19.09 1.83 -1.39
N LYS A 208 -18.91 2.73 -0.44
CA LYS A 208 -18.65 4.14 -0.70
C LYS A 208 -17.19 4.37 -1.05
N PHE A 209 -16.98 5.28 -1.96
CA PHE A 209 -15.68 5.78 -2.34
C PHE A 209 -15.65 7.30 -2.14
N VAL A 210 -14.51 7.81 -1.75
CA VAL A 210 -14.25 9.25 -1.64
C VAL A 210 -13.15 9.62 -2.61
N ASN A 211 -13.28 10.79 -3.23
CA ASN A 211 -12.26 11.31 -4.13
C ASN A 211 -11.11 11.87 -3.31
N GLU A 212 -9.92 11.57 -3.75
CA GLU A 212 -8.67 12.10 -3.23
C GLU A 212 -7.89 12.73 -4.37
N THR A 213 -7.21 13.84 -4.10
CA THR A 213 -6.32 14.50 -5.05
C THR A 213 -4.98 14.75 -4.41
N VAL A 214 -3.91 14.53 -5.17
CA VAL A 214 -2.52 14.74 -4.73
C VAL A 214 -1.80 15.55 -5.77
N ASP A 215 -1.32 16.73 -5.40
CA ASP A 215 -0.51 17.56 -6.27
C ASP A 215 0.88 16.95 -6.46
N ILE A 216 1.40 17.03 -7.69
CA ILE A 216 2.67 16.44 -8.06
C ILE A 216 3.73 17.53 -8.11
N ALA A 217 4.75 17.40 -7.28
CA ALA A 217 5.86 18.33 -7.26
C ALA A 217 6.63 18.35 -8.59
N SER A 218 7.00 19.51 -9.07
CA SER A 218 7.74 19.71 -10.32
C SER A 218 9.07 18.94 -10.37
N THR A 219 9.67 18.63 -9.24
CA THR A 219 10.90 17.82 -9.14
C THR A 219 10.74 16.36 -9.59
N LYS A 220 9.50 15.89 -9.74
CA LYS A 220 9.17 14.53 -10.22
C LYS A 220 8.96 14.49 -11.74
N ILE A 221 9.00 15.63 -12.42
CA ILE A 221 8.64 15.78 -13.82
C ILE A 221 9.89 15.87 -14.67
N THR A 222 10.02 14.97 -15.63
CA THR A 222 11.08 14.97 -16.64
C THR A 222 10.47 15.26 -18.01
N THR A 223 10.87 16.35 -18.64
CA THR A 223 10.45 16.68 -20.00
C THR A 223 11.61 16.47 -20.95
N SER A 224 11.44 15.61 -21.95
CA SER A 224 12.38 15.53 -23.08
C SER A 224 11.74 16.16 -24.31
N SER A 225 12.18 17.34 -24.67
CA SER A 225 11.88 17.88 -26.01
C SER A 225 12.78 17.16 -27.00
N PHE A 226 12.21 16.37 -27.89
CA PHE A 226 12.93 15.92 -29.07
C PHE A 226 13.19 17.15 -29.96
N SER A 227 14.37 17.72 -29.85
CA SER A 227 14.80 18.71 -30.85
C SER A 227 14.97 17.96 -32.18
N SER A 228 14.33 18.47 -33.23
CA SER A 228 14.45 17.93 -34.59
C SER A 228 15.89 17.82 -35.11
N SER A 229 16.84 18.48 -34.43
CA SER A 229 18.28 18.35 -34.68
C SER A 229 18.85 16.99 -34.30
N THR A 230 18.27 16.28 -33.31
CA THR A 230 18.73 14.95 -32.89
C THR A 230 18.35 13.86 -33.89
N LEU A 231 17.20 14.02 -34.58
CA LEU A 231 16.78 13.08 -35.61
C LEU A 231 17.69 13.14 -36.84
N THR A 232 18.15 14.34 -37.21
CA THR A 232 19.09 14.53 -38.35
C THR A 232 20.47 13.95 -38.01
N TRP A 233 20.90 14.02 -36.77
CA TRP A 233 22.18 13.41 -36.33
C TRP A 233 22.11 11.87 -36.28
N MET A 234 20.99 11.30 -35.82
CA MET A 234 20.79 9.84 -35.83
C MET A 234 20.71 9.24 -37.22
N LEU A 235 20.15 9.98 -38.19
CA LEU A 235 20.11 9.54 -39.58
C LEU A 235 21.47 9.67 -40.31
N GLN A 236 22.33 10.61 -39.89
CA GLN A 236 23.67 10.77 -40.44
C GLN A 236 24.72 9.82 -39.81
N VAL A 237 24.53 9.39 -38.56
CA VAL A 237 25.43 8.48 -37.84
C VAL A 237 24.93 7.02 -37.89
N GLY A 238 23.67 6.79 -38.22
CA GLY A 238 23.03 5.47 -38.24
C GLY A 238 23.40 4.55 -39.40
N ALA A 239 24.14 5.03 -40.42
CA ALA A 239 24.55 4.19 -41.54
C ALA A 239 25.85 3.38 -41.31
N ILE A 240 26.61 3.70 -40.26
CA ILE A 240 27.88 3.05 -39.95
C ILE A 240 27.77 1.89 -38.92
N PRO A 241 26.82 1.88 -37.95
CA PRO A 241 26.82 0.83 -36.91
C PRO A 241 26.21 -0.51 -37.35
N LEU A 242 25.35 -0.56 -38.34
CA LEU A 242 24.71 -1.82 -38.74
C LEU A 242 25.68 -2.82 -39.35
N ALA A 243 26.70 -2.36 -40.07
CA ALA A 243 27.76 -3.22 -40.58
C ALA A 243 28.72 -3.69 -39.46
N ALA A 244 28.99 -2.86 -38.49
CA ALA A 244 29.82 -3.19 -37.34
C ALA A 244 29.15 -4.17 -36.37
N LEU A 245 27.85 -4.04 -36.16
CA LEU A 245 27.04 -4.96 -35.34
C LEU A 245 26.90 -6.35 -36.03
N ALA A 246 26.73 -6.37 -37.34
CA ALA A 246 26.67 -7.62 -38.11
C ALA A 246 28.02 -8.35 -38.04
N PHE A 247 29.15 -7.62 -38.08
CA PHE A 247 30.48 -8.19 -37.97
C PHE A 247 30.81 -8.67 -36.54
N ALA A 248 30.38 -7.95 -35.52
CA ALA A 248 30.54 -8.37 -34.13
C ALA A 248 29.66 -9.58 -33.80
N PHE A 249 28.45 -9.67 -34.37
CA PHE A 249 27.58 -10.84 -34.22
C PHE A 249 28.11 -12.08 -34.95
N TRP A 250 28.77 -11.89 -36.07
CA TRP A 250 29.41 -13.00 -36.81
C TRP A 250 30.69 -13.51 -36.12
N TRP A 251 31.51 -12.60 -35.52
CA TRP A 251 32.70 -12.92 -34.77
C TRP A 251 32.44 -13.59 -33.41
N SER A 252 31.30 -13.32 -32.78
CA SER A 252 30.93 -13.94 -31.48
C SER A 252 30.42 -15.37 -31.61
N ARG A 253 30.31 -15.92 -32.84
CA ARG A 253 29.87 -17.31 -33.10
C ARG A 253 31.00 -18.33 -33.24
N GLU A 254 32.24 -18.00 -32.93
CA GLU A 254 33.25 -19.04 -32.70
C GLU A 254 32.95 -19.73 -31.36
N GLU A 255 32.37 -20.91 -31.48
CA GLU A 255 32.01 -21.78 -30.37
C GLU A 255 33.28 -22.18 -29.61
N LYS A 256 33.38 -21.72 -28.36
CA LYS A 256 34.30 -22.35 -27.41
C LYS A 256 33.69 -23.68 -26.99
N PRO A 257 34.44 -24.81 -27.09
CA PRO A 257 33.95 -26.09 -26.59
C PRO A 257 33.70 -25.98 -25.08
N LEU A 258 32.51 -26.41 -24.64
CA LEU A 258 32.17 -26.57 -23.22
C LEU A 258 33.12 -27.64 -22.63
N GLU A 259 33.98 -27.25 -21.73
CA GLU A 259 34.66 -28.19 -20.83
C GLU A 259 33.61 -28.81 -19.90
N ILE A 260 33.38 -30.09 -20.10
CA ILE A 260 32.56 -30.91 -19.21
C ILE A 260 33.37 -31.08 -17.92
N ILE A 261 33.01 -30.37 -16.87
CA ILE A 261 33.54 -30.60 -15.53
C ILE A 261 32.90 -31.89 -15.02
N ASP A 262 33.75 -32.93 -14.92
CA ASP A 262 33.40 -34.21 -14.34
C ASP A 262 33.12 -34.04 -12.83
N ASN A 263 31.88 -34.32 -12.42
CA ASN A 263 31.39 -34.20 -11.05
C ASN A 263 31.96 -35.25 -10.09
N SER A 264 32.94 -36.09 -10.50
CA SER A 264 33.50 -37.15 -9.66
C SER A 264 34.55 -36.68 -8.64
N THR A 265 34.93 -35.37 -8.67
CA THR A 265 35.97 -34.81 -7.79
C THR A 265 35.43 -34.04 -6.57
N ILE A 266 34.12 -33.87 -6.47
CA ILE A 266 33.50 -33.05 -5.38
C ILE A 266 33.12 -33.94 -4.17
N GLU A 267 33.04 -35.26 -4.30
CA GLU A 267 32.67 -36.15 -3.18
C GLU A 267 33.83 -36.58 -2.27
N ALA A 268 35.08 -36.20 -2.56
CA ALA A 268 36.25 -36.63 -1.78
C ALA A 268 36.72 -35.61 -0.71
N GLU A 269 36.17 -34.40 -0.63
CA GLU A 269 36.62 -33.35 0.31
C GLU A 269 35.64 -33.08 1.48
N LEU A 270 34.61 -33.91 1.66
CA LEU A 270 33.65 -33.78 2.74
C LEU A 270 33.72 -34.88 3.82
N LEU A 271 34.79 -35.67 3.84
CA LEU A 271 34.99 -36.76 4.81
C LEU A 271 36.40 -36.75 5.43
N ASP A 272 36.92 -35.61 5.84
CA ASP A 272 38.00 -35.53 6.84
C ASP A 272 37.74 -34.40 7.85
#